data_96d3d4cde2fc31d01e766433cda2c707
#
_entry.id   96d3d4cde2fc31d01e766433cda2c707
#
_cell.length_a   1.000
_cell.length_b   1.000
_cell.length_c   1.000
_cell.angle_alpha   90.00
_cell.angle_beta   90.00
_cell.angle_gamma   90.00
#
_symmetry.space_group_name_H-M   'P 1'
#
loop_
_entity.id
_entity.type
_entity.pdbx_description
1 polymer ?
#
loop_
_entity_poly.entity_id
_entity_poly.type
_entity_poly.pdbx_seq_one_letter_code
_entity_poly.pdbx_strand_id
1 'polypeptide(L)'
;AAGSGITPLLGMLRAALAQGFSAPITLLHYVREQGQRGFVAELQALQAQHSNLQVRWSLTAAGAESGALAGRFTGEHLAEVTQLEQRRVLACGPAGFVAQVQQWWQAAKLPGALQVEAFTAPVLRADVSLRQVRLGFARSHQQATVNNQHSLLEQAEAHGLQPVHGCRQGICASCTCTLL
;
A
#
# COMPACT_ATOMS: atom_id res chain seq x y z
N ALA A 1 -2.41 6.69 -5.06
CA ALA A 1 -1.87 5.40 -5.53
C ALA A 1 -0.44 5.54 -6.04
N ALA A 2 0.40 4.52 -5.87
CA ALA A 2 1.68 4.46 -6.57
C ALA A 2 1.87 3.07 -7.20
N GLY A 3 2.24 3.05 -8.51
CA GLY A 3 2.40 1.82 -9.28
C GLY A 3 1.17 0.93 -9.22
N SER A 4 1.37 -0.36 -8.89
CA SER A 4 0.28 -1.34 -8.73
C SER A 4 -0.68 -1.05 -7.57
N GLY A 5 -0.34 -0.12 -6.66
CA GLY A 5 -1.26 0.35 -5.63
C GLY A 5 -2.54 1.01 -6.12
N ILE A 6 -2.66 1.22 -7.44
CA ILE A 6 -3.91 1.64 -8.07
C ILE A 6 -5.01 0.57 -7.95
N THR A 7 -4.68 -0.71 -7.93
CA THR A 7 -5.67 -1.80 -8.05
C THR A 7 -6.72 -1.83 -6.93
N PRO A 8 -6.37 -1.81 -5.62
CA PRO A 8 -7.38 -1.76 -4.57
C PRO A 8 -8.14 -0.43 -4.58
N LEU A 9 -7.46 0.69 -4.85
CA LEU A 9 -8.10 2.00 -4.86
C LEU A 9 -9.09 2.14 -6.03
N LEU A 10 -8.79 1.57 -7.19
CA LEU A 10 -9.74 1.54 -8.32
C LEU A 10 -10.96 0.68 -7.99
N GLY A 11 -10.78 -0.45 -7.31
CA GLY A 11 -11.91 -1.25 -6.82
C GLY A 11 -12.84 -0.46 -5.90
N MET A 12 -12.27 0.28 -4.94
CA MET A 12 -13.04 1.15 -4.04
C MET A 12 -13.71 2.30 -4.80
N LEU A 13 -13.01 2.91 -5.76
CA LEU A 13 -13.55 3.98 -6.61
C LEU A 13 -14.78 3.49 -7.39
N ARG A 14 -14.68 2.34 -8.06
CA ARG A 14 -15.79 1.71 -8.79
C ARG A 14 -17.00 1.49 -7.87
N ALA A 15 -16.77 0.92 -6.70
CA ALA A 15 -17.84 0.65 -5.74
C ALA A 15 -18.50 1.95 -5.24
N ALA A 16 -17.72 2.97 -4.91
CA ALA A 16 -18.23 4.26 -4.47
C ALA A 16 -19.10 4.94 -5.54
N LEU A 17 -18.61 5.00 -6.78
CA LEU A 17 -19.34 5.61 -7.89
C LEU A 17 -20.63 4.83 -8.23
N ALA A 18 -20.58 3.50 -8.24
CA ALA A 18 -21.74 2.65 -8.46
C ALA A 18 -22.83 2.81 -7.37
N GLN A 19 -22.42 3.16 -6.14
CA GLN A 19 -23.33 3.45 -5.03
C GLN A 19 -23.83 4.91 -5.01
N GLY A 20 -23.49 5.70 -6.03
CA GLY A 20 -23.93 7.09 -6.12
C GLY A 20 -23.21 8.07 -5.19
N PHE A 21 -21.98 7.74 -4.78
CA PHE A 21 -21.18 8.67 -3.96
C PHE A 21 -20.92 9.97 -4.71
N SER A 22 -21.44 11.08 -4.16
CA SER A 22 -21.48 12.39 -4.82
C SER A 22 -20.44 13.39 -4.32
N ALA A 23 -19.80 13.13 -3.16
CA ALA A 23 -18.76 14.02 -2.67
C ALA A 23 -17.52 13.99 -3.58
N PRO A 24 -16.73 15.07 -3.64
CA PRO A 24 -15.56 15.14 -4.52
C PRO A 24 -14.54 14.05 -4.24
N ILE A 25 -14.06 13.38 -5.29
CA ILE A 25 -13.01 12.35 -5.25
C ILE A 25 -11.81 12.88 -6.06
N THR A 26 -10.61 12.79 -5.49
CA THR A 26 -9.37 13.06 -6.20
C THR A 26 -8.48 11.83 -6.16
N LEU A 27 -8.14 11.28 -7.32
CA LEU A 27 -7.22 10.17 -7.47
C LEU A 27 -5.88 10.68 -7.99
N LEU A 28 -4.83 10.58 -7.17
CA LEU A 28 -3.46 10.84 -7.57
C LEU A 28 -2.76 9.50 -7.84
N HIS A 29 -2.28 9.29 -9.07
CA HIS A 29 -1.58 8.06 -9.45
C HIS A 29 -0.14 8.36 -9.86
N TYR A 30 0.81 7.86 -9.06
CA TYR A 30 2.24 8.00 -9.26
C TYR A 30 2.77 6.82 -10.04
N VAL A 31 3.39 7.06 -11.18
CA VAL A 31 4.04 6.05 -12.03
C VAL A 31 5.41 6.55 -12.46
N ARG A 32 6.29 5.64 -12.84
CA ARG A 32 7.64 6.02 -13.23
C ARG A 32 7.64 6.76 -14.58
N GLU A 33 6.91 6.22 -15.54
CA GLU A 33 6.86 6.68 -16.93
C GLU A 33 5.44 6.65 -17.47
N GLN A 34 5.17 7.40 -18.53
CA GLN A 34 3.85 7.51 -19.14
C GLN A 34 3.26 6.18 -19.57
N GLY A 35 4.09 5.29 -20.16
CA GLY A 35 3.65 3.96 -20.60
C GLY A 35 3.26 3.01 -19.46
N GLN A 36 3.58 3.35 -18.21
CA GLN A 36 3.25 2.55 -17.02
C GLN A 36 1.95 2.98 -16.33
N ARG A 37 1.22 3.94 -16.91
CA ARG A 37 -0.09 4.34 -16.40
C ARG A 37 -1.09 3.22 -16.61
N GLY A 38 -1.52 2.58 -15.53
CA GLY A 38 -2.56 1.56 -15.57
C GLY A 38 -3.96 2.17 -15.68
N PHE A 39 -4.87 1.47 -16.34
CA PHE A 39 -6.30 1.78 -16.41
C PHE A 39 -6.65 3.16 -16.98
N VAL A 40 -5.83 3.72 -17.88
CA VAL A 40 -6.01 5.09 -18.40
C VAL A 40 -7.37 5.27 -19.05
N ALA A 41 -7.74 4.40 -19.99
CA ALA A 41 -9.00 4.52 -20.73
C ALA A 41 -10.22 4.45 -19.78
N GLU A 42 -10.17 3.54 -18.80
CA GLU A 42 -11.24 3.39 -17.81
C GLU A 42 -11.35 4.63 -16.90
N LEU A 43 -10.21 5.10 -16.37
CA LEU A 43 -10.20 6.28 -15.50
C LEU A 43 -10.67 7.54 -16.22
N GLN A 44 -10.32 7.69 -17.50
CA GLN A 44 -10.82 8.77 -18.34
C GLN A 44 -12.34 8.66 -18.57
N ALA A 45 -12.84 7.45 -18.84
CA ALA A 45 -14.28 7.22 -18.99
C ALA A 45 -15.05 7.52 -17.69
N LEU A 46 -14.54 7.06 -16.55
CA LEU A 46 -15.14 7.35 -15.24
C LEU A 46 -15.16 8.86 -14.95
N GLN A 47 -14.05 9.56 -15.24
CA GLN A 47 -13.99 11.01 -15.05
C GLN A 47 -14.94 11.77 -15.97
N ALA A 48 -15.17 11.30 -17.19
CA ALA A 48 -16.14 11.90 -18.10
C ALA A 48 -17.60 11.66 -17.65
N GLN A 49 -17.89 10.54 -16.98
CA GLN A 49 -19.21 10.19 -16.49
C GLN A 49 -19.55 10.80 -15.12
N HIS A 50 -18.53 11.11 -14.31
CA HIS A 50 -18.68 11.53 -12.93
C HIS A 50 -17.95 12.87 -12.68
N SER A 51 -18.68 13.96 -12.70
CA SER A 51 -18.14 15.33 -12.51
C SER A 51 -17.48 15.56 -11.14
N ASN A 52 -17.77 14.72 -10.15
CA ASN A 52 -17.15 14.74 -8.84
C ASN A 52 -15.82 13.98 -8.77
N LEU A 53 -15.39 13.31 -9.84
CA LEU A 53 -14.11 12.60 -9.91
C LEU A 53 -13.07 13.41 -10.66
N GLN A 54 -11.91 13.59 -10.05
CA GLN A 54 -10.71 14.14 -10.66
C GLN A 54 -9.58 13.10 -10.61
N VAL A 55 -8.99 12.79 -11.75
CA VAL A 55 -7.83 11.89 -11.86
C VAL A 55 -6.61 12.69 -12.32
N ARG A 56 -5.50 12.52 -11.62
CA ARG A 56 -4.22 13.15 -11.95
C ARG A 56 -3.09 12.12 -11.87
N TRP A 57 -2.15 12.23 -12.80
CA TRP A 57 -0.96 11.38 -12.83
C TRP A 57 0.27 12.21 -12.45
N SER A 58 1.22 11.55 -11.77
CA SER A 58 2.57 12.08 -11.56
C SER A 58 3.60 11.14 -12.15
N LEU A 59 4.50 11.67 -12.98
CA LEU A 59 5.59 10.93 -13.58
C LEU A 59 6.84 11.10 -12.74
N THR A 60 7.31 10.00 -12.12
CA THR A 60 8.40 10.09 -11.13
C THR A 60 9.80 10.05 -11.72
N ALA A 61 9.98 9.62 -12.98
CA ALA A 61 11.26 9.58 -13.70
C ALA A 61 11.45 10.72 -14.70
N ALA A 62 10.38 11.38 -15.12
CA ALA A 62 10.43 12.47 -16.10
C ALA A 62 10.01 13.80 -15.44
N GLY A 63 10.41 14.91 -16.04
CA GLY A 63 9.85 16.24 -15.71
C GLY A 63 8.35 16.28 -16.01
N ALA A 64 7.65 17.27 -15.47
CA ALA A 64 6.22 17.42 -15.69
C ALA A 64 5.90 17.57 -17.18
N GLU A 65 5.12 16.65 -17.70
CA GLU A 65 4.41 16.88 -18.96
C GLU A 65 3.22 17.81 -18.72
N SER A 66 2.76 18.49 -19.78
CA SER A 66 1.61 19.39 -19.68
C SER A 66 0.41 18.69 -19.01
N GLY A 67 -0.04 19.19 -17.86
CA GLY A 67 -1.17 18.67 -17.11
C GLY A 67 -0.88 17.49 -16.16
N ALA A 68 0.35 16.99 -16.10
CA ALA A 68 0.76 15.99 -15.12
C ALA A 68 1.51 16.64 -13.94
N LEU A 69 1.39 16.03 -12.76
CA LEU A 69 2.25 16.36 -11.64
C LEU A 69 3.66 15.80 -11.88
N ALA A 70 4.68 16.45 -11.32
CA ALA A 70 6.06 16.03 -11.49
C ALA A 70 6.61 15.34 -10.24
N GLY A 71 7.34 14.24 -10.43
CA GLY A 71 8.13 13.63 -9.40
C GLY A 71 7.36 12.73 -8.43
N ARG A 72 8.04 12.38 -7.34
CA ARG A 72 7.49 11.59 -6.25
C ARG A 72 6.54 12.44 -5.41
N PHE A 73 5.75 11.79 -4.57
CA PHE A 73 4.80 12.46 -3.69
C PHE A 73 5.47 13.58 -2.88
N THR A 74 4.86 14.76 -2.94
CA THR A 74 5.11 15.89 -2.04
C THR A 74 3.77 16.48 -1.59
N GLY A 75 3.77 17.27 -0.51
CA GLY A 75 2.57 17.97 -0.05
C GLY A 75 2.01 18.95 -1.07
N GLU A 76 2.84 19.49 -1.94
CA GLU A 76 2.45 20.42 -3.02
C GLU A 76 1.45 19.79 -3.99
N HIS A 77 1.54 18.47 -4.20
CA HIS A 77 0.59 17.75 -5.04
C HIS A 77 -0.84 17.75 -4.49
N LEU A 78 -1.01 18.10 -3.21
CA LEU A 78 -2.31 18.21 -2.55
C LEU A 78 -2.84 19.64 -2.51
N ALA A 79 -2.08 20.63 -3.00
CA ALA A 79 -2.47 22.05 -2.95
C ALA A 79 -3.81 22.33 -3.67
N GLU A 80 -4.12 21.54 -4.70
CA GLU A 80 -5.38 21.68 -5.45
C GLU A 80 -6.52 20.81 -4.89
N VAL A 81 -6.26 20.02 -3.85
CA VAL A 81 -7.29 19.23 -3.20
C VAL A 81 -8.02 20.08 -2.18
N THR A 82 -9.20 20.55 -2.56
CA THR A 82 -10.02 21.41 -1.69
C THR A 82 -10.48 20.66 -0.44
N GLN A 83 -10.54 21.35 0.70
CA GLN A 83 -11.05 20.80 1.97
C GLN A 83 -10.32 19.51 2.40
N LEU A 84 -9.00 19.46 2.22
CA LEU A 84 -8.20 18.27 2.51
C LEU A 84 -8.37 17.78 3.96
N GLU A 85 -8.56 18.70 4.90
CA GLU A 85 -8.79 18.43 6.32
C GLU A 85 -10.09 17.66 6.60
N GLN A 86 -11.05 17.70 5.67
CA GLN A 86 -12.33 16.98 5.77
C GLN A 86 -12.33 15.67 4.96
N ARG A 87 -11.24 15.41 4.24
CA ARG A 87 -11.14 14.24 3.35
C ARG A 87 -10.70 13.00 4.11
N ARG A 88 -11.26 11.86 3.72
CA ARG A 88 -10.64 10.56 4.00
C ARG A 88 -9.59 10.31 2.93
N VAL A 89 -8.36 10.02 3.34
CA VAL A 89 -7.26 9.72 2.43
C VAL A 89 -6.95 8.24 2.49
N LEU A 90 -6.87 7.63 1.31
CA LEU A 90 -6.49 6.24 1.12
C LEU A 90 -5.19 6.22 0.33
N ALA A 91 -4.17 5.55 0.82
CA ALA A 91 -2.89 5.44 0.13
C ALA A 91 -2.45 3.99 -0.02
N CYS A 92 -2.13 3.59 -1.24
CA CYS A 92 -1.63 2.26 -1.54
C CYS A 92 -0.48 2.33 -2.54
N GLY A 93 0.57 1.55 -2.30
CA GLY A 93 1.77 1.50 -3.14
C GLY A 93 2.98 0.91 -2.42
N PRO A 94 4.18 1.06 -2.99
CA PRO A 94 5.43 0.62 -2.38
C PRO A 94 5.65 1.26 -0.99
N ALA A 95 6.33 0.54 -0.10
CA ALA A 95 6.56 0.97 1.29
C ALA A 95 7.13 2.39 1.41
N GLY A 96 8.08 2.77 0.54
CA GLY A 96 8.66 4.12 0.53
C GLY A 96 7.64 5.22 0.20
N PHE A 97 6.69 4.97 -0.70
CA PHE A 97 5.60 5.90 -1.00
C PHE A 97 4.66 6.04 0.19
N VAL A 98 4.24 4.91 0.76
CA VAL A 98 3.34 4.90 1.93
C VAL A 98 3.98 5.63 3.11
N ALA A 99 5.26 5.38 3.38
CA ALA A 99 5.99 6.07 4.45
C ALA A 99 6.06 7.60 4.24
N GLN A 100 6.31 8.06 3.01
CA GLN A 100 6.31 9.49 2.68
C GLN A 100 4.94 10.14 2.92
N VAL A 101 3.85 9.48 2.50
CA VAL A 101 2.49 9.97 2.74
C VAL A 101 2.20 10.05 4.24
N GLN A 102 2.54 9.01 5.01
CA GLN A 102 2.34 8.98 6.45
C GLN A 102 3.12 10.07 7.18
N GLN A 103 4.41 10.25 6.85
CA GLN A 103 5.26 11.29 7.43
C GLN A 103 4.69 12.69 7.16
N TRP A 104 4.29 12.95 5.92
CA TRP A 104 3.70 14.22 5.56
C TRP A 104 2.39 14.46 6.31
N TRP A 105 1.50 13.45 6.38
CA TRP A 105 0.22 13.54 7.08
C TRP A 105 0.38 13.87 8.55
N GLN A 106 1.33 13.21 9.23
CA GLN A 106 1.66 13.47 10.62
C GLN A 106 2.21 14.89 10.83
N ALA A 107 3.11 15.33 9.94
CA ALA A 107 3.69 16.68 10.01
C ALA A 107 2.66 17.78 9.78
N ALA A 108 1.70 17.56 8.87
CA ALA A 108 0.63 18.49 8.55
C ALA A 108 -0.46 18.55 9.64
N LYS A 109 -0.45 17.62 10.62
CA LYS A 109 -1.41 17.54 11.73
C LYS A 109 -2.88 17.59 11.28
N LEU A 110 -3.17 16.97 10.13
CA LEU A 110 -4.52 16.96 9.58
C LEU A 110 -5.45 16.08 10.44
N PRO A 111 -6.67 16.55 10.76
CA PRO A 111 -7.61 15.82 11.61
C PRO A 111 -8.26 14.64 10.89
N GLY A 112 -8.19 14.59 9.57
CA GLY A 112 -8.82 13.56 8.75
C GLY A 112 -8.22 12.16 8.95
N ALA A 113 -8.90 11.14 8.43
CA ALA A 113 -8.44 9.76 8.49
C ALA A 113 -7.53 9.44 7.31
N LEU A 114 -6.31 8.99 7.58
CA LEU A 114 -5.42 8.36 6.62
C LEU A 114 -5.45 6.84 6.80
N GLN A 115 -5.82 6.11 5.75
CA GLN A 115 -5.73 4.65 5.69
C GLN A 115 -4.68 4.26 4.65
N VAL A 116 -3.82 3.34 5.01
CA VAL A 116 -2.72 2.91 4.14
C VAL A 116 -2.71 1.41 3.95
N GLU A 117 -2.35 0.97 2.75
CA GLU A 117 -2.06 -0.41 2.44
C GLU A 117 -0.71 -0.46 1.71
N ALA A 118 0.23 -1.24 2.23
CA ALA A 118 1.52 -1.48 1.59
C ALA A 118 1.57 -2.92 1.09
N PHE A 119 2.02 -3.12 -0.16
CA PHE A 119 2.20 -4.47 -0.72
C PHE A 119 3.52 -5.12 -0.31
N THR A 120 4.39 -4.36 0.33
CA THR A 120 5.64 -4.87 0.89
C THR A 120 5.47 -5.03 2.39
N ALA A 121 5.82 -6.18 2.92
CA ALA A 121 5.87 -6.37 4.36
C ALA A 121 6.69 -5.24 4.99
N PRO A 122 6.24 -4.66 6.12
CA PRO A 122 7.13 -3.87 6.91
C PRO A 122 8.35 -4.73 7.19
N VAL A 123 9.54 -4.21 6.90
CA VAL A 123 10.77 -4.86 7.34
C VAL A 123 10.68 -4.85 8.86
N LEU A 124 10.31 -5.99 9.43
CA LEU A 124 10.45 -6.19 10.87
C LEU A 124 11.93 -5.94 11.12
N ARG A 125 12.26 -4.86 11.82
CA ARG A 125 13.62 -4.66 12.29
C ARG A 125 13.87 -5.86 13.20
N ALA A 126 14.67 -6.80 12.69
CA ALA A 126 15.15 -7.87 13.52
C ALA A 126 15.73 -7.25 14.79
N ASP A 127 15.40 -7.80 15.94
CA ASP A 127 16.01 -7.39 17.19
C ASP A 127 17.54 -7.42 16.97
N VAL A 128 18.21 -6.33 17.33
CA VAL A 128 19.62 -6.09 16.97
C VAL A 128 20.54 -7.19 17.52
N SER A 129 20.08 -7.96 18.51
CA SER A 129 20.82 -9.07 19.08
C SER A 129 20.41 -10.40 18.43
N LEU A 130 21.35 -11.00 17.69
CA LEU A 130 21.21 -12.38 17.22
C LEU A 130 21.06 -13.33 18.40
N ARG A 131 19.94 -14.01 18.50
CA ARG A 131 19.67 -15.01 19.53
C ARG A 131 19.28 -16.33 18.88
N GLN A 132 19.75 -17.41 19.46
CA GLN A 132 19.26 -18.74 19.13
C GLN A 132 18.04 -19.06 20.00
N VAL A 133 17.00 -19.56 19.39
CA VAL A 133 15.77 -19.99 20.03
C VAL A 133 15.41 -21.40 19.62
N ARG A 134 14.81 -22.16 20.55
CA ARG A 134 14.22 -23.45 20.20
C ARG A 134 12.83 -23.24 19.65
N LEU A 135 12.61 -23.72 18.45
CA LEU A 135 11.32 -23.66 17.77
C LEU A 135 10.77 -25.09 17.63
N GLY A 136 9.54 -25.30 18.07
CA GLY A 136 8.83 -26.56 17.90
C GLY A 136 7.61 -26.41 17.02
N PHE A 137 7.49 -27.25 16.01
CA PHE A 137 6.30 -27.34 15.17
C PHE A 137 5.45 -28.54 15.65
N ALA A 138 4.53 -28.26 16.57
CA ALA A 138 3.81 -29.29 17.31
C ALA A 138 3.07 -30.31 16.42
N ARG A 139 2.40 -29.84 15.35
CA ARG A 139 1.67 -30.72 14.42
C ARG A 139 2.58 -31.63 13.59
N SER A 140 3.79 -31.16 13.30
CA SER A 140 4.78 -31.90 12.49
C SER A 140 5.76 -32.69 13.34
N HIS A 141 5.67 -32.59 14.67
CA HIS A 141 6.60 -33.21 15.63
C HIS A 141 8.07 -32.88 15.36
N GLN A 142 8.34 -31.73 14.80
CA GLN A 142 9.69 -31.26 14.49
C GLN A 142 10.15 -30.22 15.51
N GLN A 143 11.45 -30.24 15.83
CA GLN A 143 12.09 -29.26 16.68
C GLN A 143 13.38 -28.81 16.02
N ALA A 144 13.68 -27.51 16.08
CA ALA A 144 14.90 -26.94 15.54
C ALA A 144 15.44 -25.86 16.46
N THR A 145 16.75 -25.67 16.45
CA THR A 145 17.37 -24.48 17.00
C THR A 145 17.59 -23.48 15.87
N VAL A 146 16.95 -22.36 15.96
CA VAL A 146 16.90 -21.33 14.88
C VAL A 146 17.30 -19.97 15.44
N ASN A 147 17.58 -19.02 14.57
CA ASN A 147 17.80 -17.65 15.00
C ASN A 147 16.50 -16.83 15.00
N ASN A 148 16.49 -15.72 15.68
CA ASN A 148 15.33 -14.80 15.79
C ASN A 148 15.25 -13.78 14.63
N GLN A 149 16.00 -13.98 13.53
CA GLN A 149 16.10 -13.01 12.44
C GLN A 149 15.11 -13.29 11.30
N HIS A 150 14.53 -14.47 11.26
CA HIS A 150 13.58 -14.90 10.23
C HIS A 150 12.18 -15.09 10.80
N SER A 151 11.18 -14.91 9.95
CA SER A 151 9.79 -15.15 10.31
C SER A 151 9.54 -16.65 10.61
N LEU A 152 8.49 -16.96 11.36
CA LEU A 152 8.10 -18.36 11.63
C LEU A 152 7.81 -19.13 10.33
N LEU A 153 7.27 -18.47 9.31
CA LEU A 153 7.03 -19.06 7.99
C LEU A 153 8.35 -19.46 7.31
N GLU A 154 9.32 -18.55 7.25
CA GLU A 154 10.63 -18.84 6.67
C GLU A 154 11.37 -19.94 7.43
N GLN A 155 11.27 -19.95 8.76
CA GLN A 155 11.85 -21.02 9.58
C GLN A 155 11.20 -22.37 9.30
N ALA A 156 9.87 -22.43 9.15
CA ALA A 156 9.17 -23.65 8.81
C ALA A 156 9.61 -24.19 7.43
N GLU A 157 9.69 -23.31 6.43
CA GLU A 157 10.12 -23.68 5.08
C GLU A 157 11.59 -24.16 5.06
N ALA A 158 12.48 -23.51 5.79
CA ALA A 158 13.89 -23.92 5.92
C ALA A 158 14.04 -25.31 6.53
N HIS A 159 13.04 -25.78 7.29
CA HIS A 159 13.02 -27.14 7.86
C HIS A 159 12.13 -28.10 7.07
N GLY A 160 11.84 -27.79 5.81
CA GLY A 160 11.11 -28.68 4.89
C GLY A 160 9.61 -28.75 5.11
N LEU A 161 9.03 -27.89 5.95
CA LEU A 161 7.59 -27.79 6.11
C LEU A 161 7.01 -26.90 5.01
N GLN A 162 5.77 -27.19 4.62
CA GLN A 162 5.06 -26.44 3.59
C GLN A 162 3.74 -25.88 4.16
N PRO A 163 3.81 -24.87 5.06
CA PRO A 163 2.60 -24.29 5.60
C PRO A 163 1.83 -23.54 4.51
N VAL A 164 0.51 -23.62 4.56
CA VAL A 164 -0.34 -22.83 3.67
C VAL A 164 -0.06 -21.33 3.93
N HIS A 165 0.27 -20.60 2.88
CA HIS A 165 0.54 -19.19 2.99
C HIS A 165 -0.01 -18.44 1.77
N GLY A 166 -0.20 -17.12 1.92
CA GLY A 166 -0.60 -16.21 0.85
C GLY A 166 0.39 -15.05 0.71
N CYS A 167 0.10 -13.93 1.33
CA CYS A 167 0.86 -12.67 1.16
C CYS A 167 2.30 -12.69 1.71
N ARG A 168 2.67 -13.62 2.58
CA ARG A 168 3.96 -13.69 3.31
C ARG A 168 4.27 -12.44 4.16
N GLN A 169 3.24 -11.65 4.48
CA GLN A 169 3.37 -10.33 5.12
C GLN A 169 2.54 -10.24 6.43
N GLY A 170 1.96 -11.35 6.87
CA GLY A 170 1.13 -11.38 8.08
C GLY A 170 -0.24 -10.71 7.95
N ILE A 171 -0.64 -10.25 6.76
CA ILE A 171 -1.87 -9.47 6.56
C ILE A 171 -3.06 -10.37 6.20
N CYS A 172 -2.86 -11.38 5.34
CA CYS A 172 -3.94 -12.21 4.82
C CYS A 172 -4.41 -13.29 5.79
N ALA A 173 -3.75 -13.47 6.92
CA ALA A 173 -4.03 -14.48 7.94
C ALA A 173 -3.98 -15.95 7.46
N SER A 174 -3.56 -16.23 6.21
CA SER A 174 -3.52 -17.62 5.67
C SER A 174 -2.55 -18.53 6.41
N CYS A 175 -1.48 -17.98 6.99
CA CYS A 175 -0.47 -18.74 7.75
C CYS A 175 -0.58 -18.51 9.26
N THR A 176 -1.78 -18.21 9.77
CA THR A 176 -2.00 -18.02 11.21
C THR A 176 -1.64 -19.29 11.97
N CYS A 177 -0.91 -19.15 13.06
CA CYS A 177 -0.57 -20.24 13.99
C CYS A 177 -0.90 -19.83 15.43
N THR A 178 -1.02 -20.85 16.29
CA THR A 178 -1.19 -20.65 17.74
C THR A 178 0.16 -20.89 18.39
N LEU A 179 0.58 -19.99 19.27
CA LEU A 179 1.72 -20.20 20.16
C LEU A 179 1.25 -21.01 21.38
N LEU A 180 2.02 -22.05 21.72
CA LEU A 180 1.77 -22.94 22.86
C LEU A 180 2.67 -22.58 24.04
#